data_23e3f1a709cf7095143c62a733140626
#
_entry.id   23e3f1a709cf7095143c62a733140626
#
_cell.length_a   1.000
_cell.length_b   1.000
_cell.length_c   1.000
_cell.angle_alpha   90.00
_cell.angle_beta   90.00
_cell.angle_gamma   90.00
#
_symmetry.space_group_name_H-M   'P 1'
#
loop_
_entity.id
_entity.type
_entity.pdbx_description
1 polymer ?
#
loop_
_entity_poly.entity_id
_entity_poly.type
_entity_poly.pdbx_seq_one_letter_code
_entity_poly.pdbx_strand_id
1 'polypeptide(L)'
;MLEFHDCEKNISEQEIWEVENKLGVFFPADFKAHYLKWNGGTPNKPIFENPNIDYDYIEISDFIAVKYARDFGDDPDFTLEGRAVNEWENMEVPPDLIPYAFDWGGNYICLHKNSGRIYYYVRDVWSDNISTEANFAKNTTLIADSFTEFLSYLHTDPEE
;
A
#
# COMPACT_ATOMS: atom_id res chain seq x y z
N MET A 1 -17.22 -0.19 12.39
CA MET A 1 -15.82 0.16 12.74
C MET A 1 -14.87 -0.61 11.83
N LEU A 2 -13.84 0.07 11.33
CA LEU A 2 -12.83 -0.57 10.50
C LEU A 2 -11.95 -1.50 11.34
N GLU A 3 -11.88 -2.76 10.95
CA GLU A 3 -11.07 -3.78 11.60
C GLU A 3 -10.36 -4.61 10.54
N PHE A 4 -9.26 -5.23 10.92
CA PHE A 4 -8.49 -6.10 10.05
C PHE A 4 -8.40 -7.50 10.65
N HIS A 5 -8.46 -8.52 9.81
CA HIS A 5 -8.28 -9.91 10.24
C HIS A 5 -7.15 -10.56 9.43
N ASP A 6 -6.70 -11.72 9.90
CA ASP A 6 -5.56 -12.46 9.31
C ASP A 6 -4.29 -11.63 9.25
N CYS A 7 -4.09 -10.78 10.27
CA CYS A 7 -2.88 -9.99 10.41
C CYS A 7 -1.68 -10.86 10.80
N GLU A 8 -0.49 -10.42 10.40
CA GLU A 8 0.74 -11.03 10.88
C GLU A 8 1.05 -10.59 12.30
N LYS A 9 2.16 -11.09 12.85
CA LYS A 9 2.60 -10.77 14.20
C LYS A 9 2.69 -9.26 14.40
N ASN A 10 2.24 -8.78 15.56
CA ASN A 10 2.35 -7.37 15.92
C ASN A 10 3.81 -6.92 15.92
N ILE A 11 4.03 -5.69 15.52
CA ILE A 11 5.36 -5.07 15.46
C ILE A 11 5.50 -3.99 16.52
N SER A 12 6.75 -3.74 16.93
CA SER A 12 7.11 -2.67 17.86
C SER A 12 7.50 -1.40 17.11
N GLU A 13 7.59 -0.29 17.85
CA GLU A 13 8.09 0.97 17.30
C GLU A 13 9.53 0.83 16.80
N GLN A 14 10.35 0.03 17.48
CA GLN A 14 11.72 -0.25 17.08
C GLN A 14 11.76 -0.96 15.71
N GLU A 15 10.86 -1.92 15.51
CA GLU A 15 10.77 -2.64 14.23
C GLU A 15 10.32 -1.72 13.09
N ILE A 16 9.41 -0.79 13.36
CA ILE A 16 9.02 0.23 12.37
C ILE A 16 10.21 1.12 12.03
N TRP A 17 10.97 1.56 13.04
CA TRP A 17 12.15 2.38 12.83
C TRP A 17 13.19 1.68 11.95
N GLU A 18 13.41 0.40 12.17
CA GLU A 18 14.31 -0.40 11.33
C GLU A 18 13.88 -0.42 9.87
N VAL A 19 12.58 -0.54 9.63
CA VAL A 19 12.01 -0.52 8.28
C VAL A 19 12.14 0.86 7.65
N GLU A 20 11.86 1.92 8.41
CA GLU A 20 12.06 3.30 7.94
C GLU A 20 13.50 3.52 7.48
N ASN A 21 14.47 3.05 8.26
CA ASN A 21 15.87 3.13 7.87
C ASN A 21 16.20 2.35 6.61
N LYS A 22 15.66 1.15 6.49
CA LYS A 22 15.85 0.31 5.31
C LYS A 22 15.29 0.97 4.05
N LEU A 23 14.14 1.60 4.15
CA LEU A 23 13.48 2.25 3.02
C LEU A 23 13.92 3.69 2.78
N GLY A 24 14.64 4.30 3.72
CA GLY A 24 15.05 5.70 3.64
C GLY A 24 13.90 6.69 3.75
N VAL A 25 12.95 6.43 4.66
CA VAL A 25 11.70 7.19 4.77
C VAL A 25 11.33 7.39 6.24
N PHE A 26 10.53 8.43 6.51
CA PHE A 26 9.83 8.58 7.78
C PHE A 26 8.34 8.40 7.50
N PHE A 27 7.75 7.35 8.06
CA PHE A 27 6.32 7.11 7.89
C PHE A 27 5.50 8.18 8.61
N PRO A 28 4.38 8.63 8.03
CA PRO A 28 3.45 9.50 8.75
C PRO A 28 2.95 8.85 10.05
N ALA A 29 2.64 9.70 11.03
CA ALA A 29 2.19 9.23 12.34
C ALA A 29 0.95 8.33 12.25
N ASP A 30 -0.01 8.67 11.40
CA ASP A 30 -1.24 7.89 11.20
C ASP A 30 -0.93 6.50 10.61
N PHE A 31 -0.01 6.42 9.67
CA PHE A 31 0.42 5.17 9.08
C PHE A 31 1.10 4.27 10.11
N LYS A 32 1.99 4.83 10.93
CA LYS A 32 2.67 4.08 12.00
C LYS A 32 1.67 3.58 13.04
N ALA A 33 0.75 4.43 13.48
CA ALA A 33 -0.27 4.06 14.46
C ALA A 33 -1.12 2.89 13.97
N HIS A 34 -1.49 2.91 12.69
CA HIS A 34 -2.26 1.83 12.08
C HIS A 34 -1.47 0.50 12.12
N TYR A 35 -0.22 0.52 11.66
CA TYR A 35 0.57 -0.71 11.58
C TYR A 35 0.97 -1.27 12.95
N LEU A 36 1.04 -0.43 13.98
CA LEU A 36 1.24 -0.90 15.36
C LEU A 36 0.02 -1.65 15.88
N LYS A 37 -1.16 -1.34 15.38
CA LYS A 37 -2.41 -2.00 15.76
C LYS A 37 -2.73 -3.20 14.85
N TRP A 38 -2.54 -3.03 13.54
CA TRP A 38 -2.89 -4.02 12.52
C TRP A 38 -1.68 -4.21 11.58
N ASN A 39 -0.96 -5.29 11.74
CA ASN A 39 0.17 -5.55 10.87
C ASN A 39 -0.27 -6.32 9.62
N GLY A 40 -0.68 -5.59 8.60
CA GLY A 40 -1.20 -6.17 7.38
C GLY A 40 -2.63 -6.66 7.56
N GLY A 41 -3.00 -7.67 6.80
CA GLY A 41 -4.30 -8.34 6.93
C GLY A 41 -5.35 -7.82 5.98
N THR A 42 -6.55 -8.37 6.17
CA THR A 42 -7.71 -8.11 5.30
C THR A 42 -8.67 -7.15 5.99
N PRO A 43 -9.00 -6.01 5.38
CA PRO A 43 -9.96 -5.08 5.97
C PRO A 43 -11.38 -5.63 5.89
N ASN A 44 -12.17 -5.41 6.96
CA ASN A 44 -13.60 -5.75 6.96
C ASN A 44 -14.44 -4.79 6.10
N LYS A 45 -13.84 -3.67 5.68
CA LYS A 45 -14.42 -2.71 4.75
C LYS A 45 -13.49 -2.58 3.56
N PRO A 46 -13.60 -3.48 2.56
CA PRO A 46 -12.60 -3.59 1.50
C PRO A 46 -12.80 -2.64 0.33
N ILE A 47 -13.92 -1.92 0.27
CA ILE A 47 -14.21 -1.05 -0.87
C ILE A 47 -13.73 0.36 -0.59
N PHE A 48 -12.78 0.81 -1.40
CA PHE A 48 -12.34 2.20 -1.40
C PHE A 48 -13.11 2.98 -2.45
N GLU A 49 -13.75 4.07 -2.05
CA GLU A 49 -14.46 4.96 -2.95
C GLU A 49 -14.34 6.39 -2.45
N ASN A 50 -13.74 7.26 -3.26
CA ASN A 50 -13.59 8.68 -2.94
C ASN A 50 -14.39 9.49 -3.96
N PRO A 51 -15.48 10.15 -3.55
CA PRO A 51 -16.34 10.90 -4.49
C PRO A 51 -15.65 12.16 -5.04
N ASN A 52 -14.52 12.55 -4.50
CA ASN A 52 -13.80 13.76 -4.91
C ASN A 52 -12.77 13.51 -6.02
N ILE A 53 -12.62 12.26 -6.45
CA ILE A 53 -11.69 11.91 -7.53
C ILE A 53 -12.44 11.27 -8.70
N ASP A 54 -11.85 11.38 -9.89
CA ASP A 54 -12.38 10.78 -11.10
C ASP A 54 -11.86 9.35 -11.24
N TYR A 55 -12.26 8.51 -10.33
CA TYR A 55 -11.95 7.09 -10.32
C TYR A 55 -13.11 6.34 -9.70
N ASP A 56 -13.41 5.17 -10.24
CA ASP A 56 -14.46 4.30 -9.74
C ASP A 56 -14.15 3.84 -8.31
N TYR A 57 -14.42 2.61 -7.98
CA TYR A 57 -14.05 2.07 -6.70
C TYR A 57 -12.88 1.09 -6.86
N ILE A 58 -12.18 0.84 -5.77
CA ILE A 58 -11.09 -0.13 -5.71
C ILE A 58 -11.47 -1.16 -4.65
N GLU A 59 -11.49 -2.44 -5.04
CA GLU A 59 -11.73 -3.52 -4.09
C GLU A 59 -10.40 -4.05 -3.56
N ILE A 60 -10.10 -3.74 -2.31
CA ILE A 60 -8.85 -4.11 -1.66
C ILE A 60 -8.88 -5.60 -1.31
N SER A 61 -7.81 -6.31 -1.68
CA SER A 61 -7.60 -7.69 -1.24
C SER A 61 -7.00 -7.72 0.15
N ASP A 62 -5.79 -7.18 0.31
CA ASP A 62 -5.05 -7.24 1.57
C ASP A 62 -4.10 -6.06 1.73
N PHE A 63 -3.78 -5.75 2.98
CA PHE A 63 -2.65 -4.90 3.34
C PHE A 63 -1.42 -5.79 3.55
N ILE A 64 -0.26 -5.30 3.13
CA ILE A 64 1.01 -6.02 3.21
C ILE A 64 1.60 -5.80 4.60
N ALA A 65 2.01 -6.89 5.26
CA ALA A 65 2.57 -6.83 6.61
C ALA A 65 4.02 -6.38 6.61
N VAL A 66 4.41 -5.73 7.69
CA VAL A 66 5.79 -5.31 7.96
C VAL A 66 6.53 -6.45 8.65
N LYS A 67 7.75 -6.75 8.23
CA LYS A 67 8.71 -7.69 8.80
C LYS A 67 8.30 -9.17 8.79
N TYR A 68 7.04 -9.49 8.89
CA TYR A 68 6.57 -10.87 9.02
C TYR A 68 5.72 -11.29 7.84
N ALA A 69 6.00 -12.46 7.30
CA ALA A 69 5.29 -13.01 6.15
C ALA A 69 5.04 -14.50 6.36
N ARG A 70 4.53 -14.86 7.57
CA ARG A 70 4.33 -16.26 7.97
C ARG A 70 3.47 -17.04 6.98
N ASP A 71 2.42 -16.42 6.45
CA ASP A 71 1.53 -17.07 5.51
C ASP A 71 2.17 -17.31 4.13
N PHE A 72 3.36 -16.75 3.92
CA PHE A 72 4.14 -16.88 2.68
C PHE A 72 5.48 -17.58 2.95
N GLY A 73 5.54 -18.46 3.96
CA GLY A 73 6.74 -19.22 4.28
C GLY A 73 7.87 -18.42 4.86
N ASP A 74 7.56 -17.29 5.50
CA ASP A 74 8.54 -16.35 6.07
C ASP A 74 9.51 -15.76 5.05
N ASP A 75 9.11 -15.72 3.77
CA ASP A 75 9.92 -15.12 2.71
C ASP A 75 9.91 -13.60 2.88
N PRO A 76 11.09 -12.97 3.10
CA PRO A 76 11.18 -11.51 3.29
C PRO A 76 10.72 -10.70 2.09
N ASP A 77 10.69 -11.28 0.89
CA ASP A 77 10.20 -10.61 -0.32
C ASP A 77 8.69 -10.35 -0.28
N PHE A 78 7.96 -11.01 0.60
CA PHE A 78 6.53 -10.80 0.77
C PHE A 78 6.19 -9.84 1.92
N THR A 79 7.19 -9.27 2.59
CA THR A 79 6.96 -8.18 3.55
C THR A 79 6.79 -6.85 2.82
N LEU A 80 6.24 -5.86 3.50
CA LEU A 80 6.08 -4.51 2.94
C LEU A 80 7.43 -3.96 2.45
N GLU A 81 8.44 -4.00 3.31
CA GLU A 81 9.78 -3.48 2.99
C GLU A 81 10.49 -4.31 1.92
N GLY A 82 10.37 -5.63 1.96
CA GLY A 82 10.99 -6.49 0.97
C GLY A 82 10.36 -6.32 -0.40
N ARG A 83 9.04 -6.24 -0.45
CA ARG A 83 8.31 -6.02 -1.70
C ARG A 83 8.66 -4.65 -2.31
N ALA A 84 8.70 -3.60 -1.50
CA ALA A 84 9.04 -2.27 -1.97
C ALA A 84 10.42 -2.24 -2.62
N VAL A 85 11.43 -2.80 -1.95
CA VAL A 85 12.81 -2.84 -2.48
C VAL A 85 12.87 -3.63 -3.78
N ASN A 86 12.22 -4.80 -3.85
CA ASN A 86 12.21 -5.62 -5.06
C ASN A 86 11.56 -4.90 -6.23
N GLU A 87 10.43 -4.25 -6.00
CA GLU A 87 9.72 -3.53 -7.06
C GLU A 87 10.53 -2.34 -7.57
N TRP A 88 11.24 -1.63 -6.67
CA TRP A 88 12.12 -0.53 -7.06
C TRP A 88 13.33 -1.02 -7.85
N GLU A 89 13.97 -2.09 -7.40
CA GLU A 89 15.15 -2.66 -8.07
C GLU A 89 14.81 -3.16 -9.47
N ASN A 90 13.62 -3.69 -9.66
CA ASN A 90 13.16 -4.19 -10.95
C ASN A 90 12.46 -3.10 -11.79
N MET A 91 12.43 -1.86 -11.33
CA MET A 91 11.82 -0.72 -12.01
C MET A 91 10.34 -0.96 -12.36
N GLU A 92 9.63 -1.69 -11.49
CA GLU A 92 8.22 -2.01 -11.68
C GLU A 92 7.27 -1.08 -10.94
N VAL A 93 7.78 -0.32 -9.97
CA VAL A 93 7.02 0.68 -9.20
C VAL A 93 7.89 1.94 -9.09
N PRO A 94 7.29 3.14 -9.17
CA PRO A 94 8.05 4.38 -8.98
C PRO A 94 8.81 4.40 -7.65
N PRO A 95 10.06 4.89 -7.62
CA PRO A 95 10.89 4.83 -6.42
C PRO A 95 10.38 5.68 -5.25
N ASP A 96 9.47 6.63 -5.48
CA ASP A 96 8.87 7.46 -4.42
C ASP A 96 7.63 6.81 -3.82
N LEU A 97 7.18 5.68 -4.34
CA LEU A 97 5.96 5.00 -3.88
C LEU A 97 6.30 3.73 -3.11
N ILE A 98 5.68 3.57 -1.95
CA ILE A 98 5.80 2.37 -1.13
C ILE A 98 4.48 1.60 -1.22
N PRO A 99 4.45 0.45 -1.92
CA PRO A 99 3.25 -0.38 -1.96
C PRO A 99 2.94 -0.93 -0.56
N TYR A 100 1.73 -0.70 -0.05
CA TYR A 100 1.33 -1.25 1.25
C TYR A 100 0.05 -2.07 1.19
N ALA A 101 -0.68 -2.01 0.09
CA ALA A 101 -1.88 -2.82 -0.12
C ALA A 101 -2.02 -3.14 -1.59
N PHE A 102 -2.81 -4.15 -1.90
CA PHE A 102 -3.09 -4.52 -3.28
C PHE A 102 -4.56 -4.89 -3.44
N ASP A 103 -5.06 -4.69 -4.65
CA ASP A 103 -6.43 -5.05 -5.00
C ASP A 103 -6.49 -6.46 -5.62
N TRP A 104 -7.71 -6.91 -5.94
CA TRP A 104 -7.90 -8.23 -6.53
C TRP A 104 -7.33 -8.35 -7.93
N GLY A 105 -7.06 -7.25 -8.61
CA GLY A 105 -6.40 -7.23 -9.91
C GLY A 105 -4.88 -7.25 -9.83
N GLY A 106 -4.30 -7.19 -8.62
CA GLY A 106 -2.86 -7.17 -8.42
C GLY A 106 -2.22 -5.79 -8.54
N ASN A 107 -3.00 -4.73 -8.60
CA ASN A 107 -2.50 -3.36 -8.60
C ASN A 107 -2.25 -2.88 -7.16
N TYR A 108 -1.38 -1.90 -7.00
CA TYR A 108 -0.93 -1.45 -5.68
C TYR A 108 -1.61 -0.18 -5.20
N ILE A 109 -1.84 -0.11 -3.90
CA ILE A 109 -2.12 1.13 -3.18
C ILE A 109 -0.84 1.49 -2.46
N CYS A 110 -0.36 2.71 -2.67
CA CYS A 110 0.98 3.13 -2.28
C CYS A 110 0.98 4.38 -1.43
N LEU A 111 1.94 4.44 -0.49
CA LEU A 111 2.25 5.62 0.30
C LEU A 111 3.38 6.38 -0.41
N HIS A 112 3.19 7.68 -0.67
CA HIS A 112 4.25 8.51 -1.22
C HIS A 112 5.24 8.91 -0.12
N LYS A 113 6.53 8.66 -0.37
CA LYS A 113 7.60 8.83 0.62
C LYS A 113 7.67 10.23 1.24
N ASN A 114 7.51 11.26 0.41
CA ASN A 114 7.77 12.63 0.83
C ASN A 114 6.53 13.38 1.31
N SER A 115 5.37 13.06 0.76
CA SER A 115 4.13 13.81 1.03
C SER A 115 3.15 13.08 1.94
N GLY A 116 3.28 11.76 2.08
CA GLY A 116 2.31 10.94 2.80
C GLY A 116 0.99 10.76 2.05
N ARG A 117 0.90 11.23 0.82
CA ARG A 117 -0.29 11.06 -0.01
C ARG A 117 -0.42 9.62 -0.46
N ILE A 118 -1.64 9.22 -0.78
CA ILE A 118 -1.95 7.86 -1.20
C ILE A 118 -2.24 7.84 -2.70
N TYR A 119 -1.54 6.93 -3.39
CA TYR A 119 -1.67 6.75 -4.83
C TYR A 119 -2.06 5.32 -5.16
N TYR A 120 -2.82 5.17 -6.25
CA TYR A 120 -3.11 3.88 -6.85
C TYR A 120 -2.18 3.69 -8.04
N TYR A 121 -1.51 2.56 -8.10
CA TYR A 121 -0.56 2.27 -9.18
C TYR A 121 -0.98 1.03 -9.95
N VAL A 122 -1.23 1.21 -11.24
CA VAL A 122 -1.64 0.14 -12.17
C VAL A 122 -0.40 -0.53 -12.73
N ARG A 123 -0.28 -1.86 -12.58
CA ARG A 123 0.92 -2.62 -12.88
C ARG A 123 0.95 -3.27 -14.25
N ASP A 124 -0.20 -3.49 -14.86
CA ASP A 124 -0.33 -4.32 -16.08
C ASP A 124 -0.43 -3.51 -17.37
N VAL A 125 -0.19 -2.22 -17.31
CA VAL A 125 -0.24 -1.33 -18.49
C VAL A 125 1.14 -0.70 -18.69
N TRP A 126 1.85 -1.14 -19.71
CA TRP A 126 3.18 -0.64 -20.01
C TRP A 126 3.32 -0.41 -21.52
N SER A 127 3.93 0.72 -21.90
CA SER A 127 4.22 1.04 -23.29
C SER A 127 5.73 1.18 -23.51
N ASP A 128 6.28 0.40 -24.42
CA ASP A 128 7.68 0.48 -24.80
C ASP A 128 8.02 1.72 -25.63
N ASN A 129 6.97 2.46 -26.08
CA ASN A 129 7.15 3.64 -26.92
C ASN A 129 7.37 4.93 -26.14
N ILE A 130 7.25 4.89 -24.81
CA ILE A 130 7.45 6.04 -23.95
C ILE A 130 8.47 5.68 -22.84
N SER A 131 9.01 6.68 -22.16
CA SER A 131 10.03 6.47 -21.13
C SER A 131 9.45 5.73 -19.91
N THR A 132 10.33 5.22 -19.07
CA THR A 132 9.96 4.63 -17.78
C THR A 132 9.20 5.64 -16.93
N GLU A 133 9.70 6.86 -16.82
CA GLU A 133 9.08 7.93 -16.04
C GLU A 133 7.69 8.27 -16.58
N ALA A 134 7.51 8.27 -17.89
CA ALA A 134 6.20 8.53 -18.50
C ALA A 134 5.21 7.40 -18.22
N ASN A 135 5.67 6.15 -18.25
CA ASN A 135 4.84 5.01 -17.84
C ASN A 135 4.42 5.11 -16.38
N PHE A 136 5.36 5.44 -15.49
CA PHE A 136 5.06 5.61 -14.07
C PHE A 136 4.02 6.69 -13.85
N ALA A 137 4.18 7.84 -14.48
CA ALA A 137 3.23 8.96 -14.36
C ALA A 137 1.85 8.58 -14.88
N LYS A 138 1.79 7.91 -16.02
CA LYS A 138 0.53 7.48 -16.65
C LYS A 138 -0.24 6.50 -15.77
N ASN A 139 0.46 5.62 -15.07
CA ASN A 139 -0.14 4.54 -14.29
C ASN A 139 -0.39 4.90 -12.82
N THR A 140 -0.08 6.13 -12.41
CA THR A 140 -0.18 6.60 -11.03
C THR A 140 -1.35 7.58 -10.90
N THR A 141 -2.26 7.30 -9.96
CA THR A 141 -3.42 8.17 -9.70
C THR A 141 -3.48 8.53 -8.22
N LEU A 142 -3.56 9.83 -7.91
CA LEU A 142 -3.76 10.29 -6.53
C LEU A 142 -5.18 9.92 -6.08
N ILE A 143 -5.30 9.20 -4.96
CA ILE A 143 -6.61 8.75 -4.47
C ILE A 143 -6.97 9.31 -3.09
N ALA A 144 -6.01 9.78 -2.31
CA ALA A 144 -6.26 10.41 -1.02
C ALA A 144 -5.07 11.30 -0.62
N ASP A 145 -5.33 12.35 0.13
CA ASP A 145 -4.30 13.29 0.56
C ASP A 145 -3.52 12.81 1.79
N SER A 146 -4.05 11.83 2.50
CA SER A 146 -3.39 11.22 3.68
C SER A 146 -3.87 9.80 3.88
N PHE A 147 -3.14 9.05 4.70
CA PHE A 147 -3.55 7.70 5.07
C PHE A 147 -4.85 7.70 5.88
N THR A 148 -5.03 8.67 6.78
CA THR A 148 -6.27 8.82 7.53
C THR A 148 -7.46 9.04 6.59
N GLU A 149 -7.31 9.92 5.61
CA GLU A 149 -8.34 10.17 4.60
C GLU A 149 -8.65 8.89 3.82
N PHE A 150 -7.60 8.17 3.40
CA PHE A 150 -7.76 6.90 2.68
C PHE A 150 -8.63 5.93 3.49
N LEU A 151 -8.31 5.73 4.77
CA LEU A 151 -9.08 4.82 5.62
C LEU A 151 -10.53 5.26 5.77
N SER A 152 -10.79 6.57 5.79
CA SER A 152 -12.15 7.11 5.94
C SER A 152 -13.07 6.81 4.76
N TYR A 153 -12.50 6.50 3.60
CA TYR A 153 -13.25 6.16 2.39
C TYR A 153 -13.47 4.66 2.21
N LEU A 154 -13.06 3.85 3.18
CA LEU A 154 -13.31 2.40 3.12
C LEU A 154 -14.71 2.08 3.62
N HIS A 155 -15.43 1.23 2.89
CA HIS A 155 -16.75 0.77 3.28
C HIS A 155 -16.98 -0.67 2.87
N THR A 156 -18.09 -1.24 3.34
CA THR A 156 -18.51 -2.58 2.94
C THR A 156 -19.19 -2.54 1.59
N ASP A 157 -19.16 -3.66 0.90
CA ASP A 157 -19.92 -3.81 -0.34
C ASP A 157 -21.42 -3.71 -0.02
N PRO A 158 -22.16 -2.75 -0.63
CA PRO A 158 -23.58 -2.58 -0.35
C PRO A 158 -24.45 -3.76 -0.82
N GLU A 159 -23.91 -4.67 -1.62
CA GLU A 159 -24.63 -5.85 -2.10
C GLU A 159 -24.43 -7.08 -1.19
N GLU A 160 -23.61 -6.95 -0.16
CA GLU A 160 -23.42 -8.04 0.82
C GLU A 160 -24.39 -7.94 2.01
#